data_080eb1de27f41f04946c6e5b802b3e83
#
_entry.id   080eb1de27f41f04946c6e5b802b3e83
#
_cell.length_a   1.000
_cell.length_b   1.000
_cell.length_c   1.000
_cell.angle_alpha   90.00
_cell.angle_beta   90.00
_cell.angle_gamma   90.00
#
_symmetry.space_group_name_H-M   'P 1'
#
loop_
_entity.id
_entity.type
_entity.pdbx_description
1 polymer ?
#
loop_
_entity_poly.entity_id
_entity_poly.type
_entity_poly.pdbx_seq_one_letter_code
_entity_poly.pdbx_strand_id
1 'polypeptide(L)'
;LQRQMCIRDRGFGDIFGYIFGGGSTKPDNRGSDLRYDLEIDLRQAAEGDTVKIRVPKNDTCDTCSGTGAKPGTSVKTCGNCHGSGQIQMQQGFFAVQRPCSQCNGTGEKIDSPCRTCRGQGIVRKQKTLSVKIPAGVDTGNRIRLSSEGEAGLRGGPSGDLYVQIHVKDHQIFQREGNDLYCEVPIDFATATLG
;
A
#
# COMPACT_ATOMS: atom_id res chain seq x y z
N LEU A 1 -17.06 31.43 21.73
CA LEU A 1 -16.34 30.20 22.08
C LEU A 1 -15.25 30.00 21.02
N GLN A 2 -14.04 30.49 21.33
CA GLN A 2 -12.86 30.41 20.52
C GLN A 2 -12.35 28.97 20.51
N ARG A 3 -12.32 28.34 19.33
CA ARG A 3 -11.55 27.10 19.12
C ARG A 3 -10.08 27.48 18.92
N GLN A 4 -9.27 27.19 19.90
CA GLN A 4 -7.81 27.23 19.78
C GLN A 4 -7.39 26.12 18.81
N MET A 5 -6.91 26.56 17.67
CA MET A 5 -6.22 25.74 16.68
C MET A 5 -4.81 25.52 17.22
N CYS A 6 -4.53 24.34 17.77
CA CYS A 6 -3.16 23.93 18.09
C CYS A 6 -2.40 23.70 16.78
N ILE A 7 -1.73 24.72 16.31
CA ILE A 7 -0.65 24.58 15.34
C ILE A 7 0.51 23.95 16.11
N ARG A 8 0.70 22.66 15.87
CA ARG A 8 1.88 21.96 16.36
C ARG A 8 3.04 22.37 15.47
N ASP A 9 3.79 23.36 15.92
CA ASP A 9 5.09 23.72 15.35
C ASP A 9 5.96 22.46 15.31
N ARG A 10 6.06 21.85 14.14
CA ARG A 10 7.13 20.91 13.85
C ARG A 10 8.39 21.71 13.70
N GLY A 11 9.11 21.73 14.80
CA GLY A 11 10.25 22.55 15.03
C GLY A 11 11.36 22.38 13.99
N PHE A 12 12.13 23.41 13.88
CA PHE A 12 13.37 23.64 13.18
C PHE A 12 14.42 22.49 13.29
N GLY A 13 14.16 21.47 14.09
CA GLY A 13 15.03 20.30 14.28
C GLY A 13 15.20 19.42 13.05
N ASP A 14 14.17 19.31 12.20
CA ASP A 14 14.22 18.42 11.02
C ASP A 14 15.14 18.97 9.91
N ILE A 15 15.26 20.28 9.78
CA ILE A 15 16.14 20.90 8.76
C ILE A 15 17.61 20.76 9.15
N PHE A 16 17.94 20.82 10.45
CA PHE A 16 19.31 20.62 10.93
C PHE A 16 19.78 19.17 10.80
N GLY A 17 18.88 18.21 10.97
CA GLY A 17 19.15 16.79 10.74
C GLY A 17 19.52 16.47 9.29
N TYR A 18 18.95 17.19 8.33
CA TYR A 18 19.23 16.99 6.90
C TYR A 18 20.60 17.57 6.45
N ILE A 19 21.07 18.61 7.11
CA ILE A 19 22.33 19.30 6.73
C ILE A 19 23.54 18.71 7.44
N PHE A 20 23.41 18.23 8.68
CA PHE A 20 24.53 17.75 9.51
C PHE A 20 24.49 16.27 9.85
N GLY A 21 23.37 15.58 9.66
CA GLY A 21 23.23 14.15 9.89
C GLY A 21 23.39 13.38 8.59
N GLY A 22 24.59 12.96 8.27
CA GLY A 22 24.88 11.94 7.24
C GLY A 22 24.29 10.58 7.64
N GLY A 23 22.96 10.52 7.82
CA GLY A 23 22.23 9.29 7.99
C GLY A 23 22.23 8.55 6.65
N SER A 24 22.93 7.43 6.56
CA SER A 24 22.78 6.47 5.47
C SER A 24 21.33 5.97 5.51
N THR A 25 20.45 6.59 4.73
CA THR A 25 19.11 6.08 4.45
C THR A 25 19.32 4.75 3.74
N LYS A 26 19.24 3.65 4.51
CA LYS A 26 19.10 2.32 3.90
C LYS A 26 17.89 2.42 2.98
N PRO A 27 17.99 1.96 1.72
CA PRO A 27 16.86 1.96 0.83
C PRO A 27 15.70 1.25 1.53
N ASP A 28 14.56 1.92 1.62
CA ASP A 28 13.36 1.35 2.22
C ASP A 28 12.88 0.23 1.29
N ASN A 29 13.15 -1.00 1.67
CA ASN A 29 12.76 -2.19 0.91
C ASN A 29 11.31 -2.59 1.17
N ARG A 30 10.55 -1.75 1.88
CA ARG A 30 9.12 -1.99 2.12
C ARG A 30 8.35 -1.92 0.80
N GLY A 31 7.41 -2.84 0.63
CA GLY A 31 6.47 -2.82 -0.48
C GLY A 31 5.52 -1.62 -0.40
N SER A 32 5.05 -1.17 -1.55
CA SER A 32 4.08 -0.08 -1.64
C SER A 32 2.72 -0.49 -1.09
N ASP A 33 2.02 0.48 -0.51
CA ASP A 33 0.64 0.28 -0.11
C ASP A 33 -0.25 0.24 -1.37
N LEU A 34 -1.31 -0.58 -1.32
CA LEU A 34 -2.29 -0.71 -2.38
C LEU A 34 -3.62 -0.10 -1.97
N ARG A 35 -4.35 0.39 -2.95
CA ARG A 35 -5.72 0.84 -2.81
C ARG A 35 -6.64 -0.01 -3.68
N TYR A 36 -7.76 -0.41 -3.13
CA TYR A 36 -8.83 -1.15 -3.80
C TYR A 36 -10.17 -0.47 -3.53
N ASP A 37 -10.88 -0.09 -4.57
CA ASP A 37 -12.21 0.52 -4.44
C ASP A 37 -13.24 -0.62 -4.51
N LEU A 38 -14.01 -0.80 -3.43
CA LEU A 38 -15.01 -1.84 -3.27
C LEU A 38 -16.41 -1.22 -3.30
N GLU A 39 -17.20 -1.62 -4.28
CA GLU A 39 -18.61 -1.26 -4.37
C GLU A 39 -19.47 -2.27 -3.62
N ILE A 40 -20.35 -1.78 -2.77
CA ILE A 40 -21.29 -2.58 -1.98
C ILE A 40 -22.70 -2.02 -2.13
N ASP A 41 -23.69 -2.86 -1.89
CA ASP A 41 -25.09 -2.45 -1.88
C ASP A 41 -25.48 -1.84 -0.52
N LEU A 42 -26.54 -1.02 -0.51
CA LEU A 42 -27.05 -0.36 0.70
C LEU A 42 -27.34 -1.34 1.84
N ARG A 43 -27.88 -2.52 1.51
CA ARG A 43 -28.15 -3.58 2.50
C ARG A 43 -26.87 -4.13 3.15
N GLN A 44 -25.84 -4.38 2.33
CA GLN A 44 -24.55 -4.83 2.83
C GLN A 44 -23.88 -3.76 3.71
N ALA A 45 -24.07 -2.49 3.37
CA ALA A 45 -23.58 -1.38 4.18
C ALA A 45 -24.29 -1.29 5.53
N ALA A 46 -25.60 -1.58 5.60
CA ALA A 46 -26.40 -1.51 6.80
C ALA A 46 -26.15 -2.70 7.76
N GLU A 47 -26.17 -3.92 7.21
CA GLU A 47 -26.07 -5.16 8.00
C GLU A 47 -24.61 -5.59 8.24
N GLY A 48 -23.70 -5.12 7.39
CA GLY A 48 -22.33 -5.64 7.30
C GLY A 48 -22.28 -6.93 6.51
N ASP A 49 -21.12 -7.23 5.92
CA ASP A 49 -20.93 -8.44 5.11
C ASP A 49 -19.46 -8.84 5.08
N THR A 50 -19.21 -10.05 4.59
CA THR A 50 -17.85 -10.54 4.32
C THR A 50 -17.69 -10.81 2.84
N VAL A 51 -17.02 -9.88 2.15
CA VAL A 51 -16.84 -9.92 0.69
C VAL A 51 -15.47 -10.47 0.34
N LYS A 52 -15.43 -11.33 -0.69
CA LYS A 52 -14.16 -11.82 -1.25
C LYS A 52 -13.75 -10.93 -2.43
N ILE A 53 -12.59 -10.32 -2.31
CA ILE A 53 -11.99 -9.48 -3.36
C ILE A 53 -10.79 -10.20 -3.98
N ARG A 54 -10.53 -9.94 -5.27
CA ARG A 54 -9.34 -10.42 -5.98
C ARG A 54 -8.46 -9.23 -6.31
N VAL A 55 -7.28 -9.21 -5.70
CA VAL A 55 -6.33 -8.12 -5.86
C VAL A 55 -5.11 -8.63 -6.62
N PRO A 56 -4.81 -8.05 -7.80
CA PRO A 56 -3.54 -8.30 -8.47
C PRO A 56 -2.44 -7.55 -7.73
N LYS A 57 -1.47 -8.28 -7.19
CA LYS A 57 -0.33 -7.69 -6.49
C LYS A 57 0.97 -8.39 -6.83
N ASN A 58 2.08 -7.70 -6.65
CA ASN A 58 3.38 -8.32 -6.60
C ASN A 58 3.55 -9.01 -5.25
N ASP A 59 3.81 -10.29 -5.27
CA ASP A 59 4.01 -11.11 -4.08
C ASP A 59 5.42 -11.71 -4.08
N THR A 60 5.88 -12.12 -2.93
CA THR A 60 7.18 -12.77 -2.78
C THR A 60 7.27 -14.00 -3.68
N CYS A 61 8.38 -14.15 -4.38
CA CYS A 61 8.62 -15.32 -5.21
C CYS A 61 8.82 -16.56 -4.34
N ASP A 62 7.93 -17.54 -4.45
CA ASP A 62 8.00 -18.78 -3.66
C ASP A 62 9.26 -19.59 -3.94
N THR A 63 9.76 -19.55 -5.18
CA THR A 63 10.94 -20.32 -5.61
C THR A 63 12.22 -19.87 -4.91
N CYS A 64 12.38 -18.57 -4.66
CA CYS A 64 13.59 -18.03 -4.04
C CYS A 64 13.32 -17.33 -2.70
N SER A 65 12.08 -17.37 -2.19
CA SER A 65 11.67 -16.71 -0.95
C SER A 65 12.10 -15.24 -0.87
N GLY A 66 11.96 -14.51 -1.99
CA GLY A 66 12.26 -13.10 -2.06
C GLY A 66 13.72 -12.73 -2.33
N THR A 67 14.66 -13.66 -2.26
CA THR A 67 16.10 -13.36 -2.42
C THR A 67 16.50 -12.97 -3.85
N GLY A 68 15.71 -13.36 -4.84
CA GLY A 68 16.05 -13.19 -6.26
C GLY A 68 17.14 -14.15 -6.76
N ALA A 69 17.81 -14.89 -5.89
CA ALA A 69 18.85 -15.85 -6.27
C ALA A 69 18.24 -17.23 -6.55
N LYS A 70 18.90 -18.02 -7.40
CA LYS A 70 18.52 -19.41 -7.64
C LYS A 70 18.57 -20.20 -6.32
N PRO A 71 17.62 -21.09 -6.02
CA PRO A 71 17.68 -21.96 -4.85
C PRO A 71 19.02 -22.69 -4.76
N GLY A 72 19.63 -22.69 -3.56
CA GLY A 72 20.96 -23.25 -3.33
C GLY A 72 22.13 -22.32 -3.64
N THR A 73 21.86 -21.08 -4.09
CA THR A 73 22.89 -20.05 -4.26
C THR A 73 22.65 -18.88 -3.33
N SER A 74 23.72 -18.27 -2.82
CA SER A 74 23.64 -17.13 -1.95
C SER A 74 23.80 -15.80 -2.71
N VAL A 75 23.18 -14.77 -2.20
CA VAL A 75 23.41 -13.39 -2.62
C VAL A 75 24.76 -12.94 -2.03
N LYS A 76 25.61 -12.33 -2.87
CA LYS A 76 26.92 -11.82 -2.44
C LYS A 76 26.85 -10.32 -2.25
N THR A 77 27.52 -9.81 -1.21
CA THR A 77 27.71 -8.37 -1.06
C THR A 77 28.52 -7.81 -2.23
N CYS A 78 28.09 -6.70 -2.79
CA CYS A 78 28.81 -6.05 -3.88
C CYS A 78 30.17 -5.57 -3.43
N GLY A 79 31.24 -6.09 -4.02
CA GLY A 79 32.62 -5.75 -3.64
C GLY A 79 33.01 -4.30 -3.94
N ASN A 80 32.30 -3.63 -4.86
CA ASN A 80 32.62 -2.26 -5.25
C ASN A 80 32.06 -1.19 -4.32
N CYS A 81 30.91 -1.45 -3.71
CA CYS A 81 30.25 -0.52 -2.76
C CYS A 81 30.16 -1.12 -1.33
N HIS A 82 30.69 -2.29 -1.10
CA HIS A 82 30.67 -2.99 0.19
C HIS A 82 29.27 -3.06 0.84
N GLY A 83 28.23 -3.23 -0.01
CA GLY A 83 26.85 -3.34 0.45
C GLY A 83 26.09 -2.01 0.55
N SER A 84 26.75 -0.86 0.41
CA SER A 84 26.09 0.45 0.52
C SER A 84 25.16 0.79 -0.66
N GLY A 85 25.32 0.12 -1.79
CA GLY A 85 24.58 0.45 -3.03
C GLY A 85 25.03 1.73 -3.71
N GLN A 86 25.83 2.56 -3.05
CA GLN A 86 26.25 3.87 -3.53
C GLN A 86 27.77 3.97 -3.53
N ILE A 87 28.29 4.78 -4.44
CA ILE A 87 29.72 5.13 -4.51
C ILE A 87 29.83 6.62 -4.32
N GLN A 88 30.69 7.03 -3.41
CA GLN A 88 31.02 8.42 -3.17
C GLN A 88 32.17 8.83 -4.07
N MET A 89 31.94 9.78 -4.95
CA MET A 89 32.98 10.38 -5.79
C MET A 89 33.26 11.79 -5.29
N GLN A 90 34.51 12.08 -4.96
CA GLN A 90 34.95 13.44 -4.66
C GLN A 90 35.26 14.16 -5.97
N GLN A 91 34.58 15.27 -6.25
CA GLN A 91 34.93 16.22 -7.29
C GLN A 91 35.27 17.56 -6.62
N GLY A 92 36.56 17.80 -6.42
CA GLY A 92 37.00 18.99 -5.67
C GLY A 92 36.55 18.98 -4.22
N PHE A 93 35.84 20.06 -3.82
CA PHE A 93 35.31 20.19 -2.44
C PHE A 93 33.93 19.53 -2.24
N PHE A 94 33.34 18.97 -3.27
CA PHE A 94 31.99 18.36 -3.21
C PHE A 94 32.08 16.83 -3.30
N ALA A 95 31.40 16.16 -2.38
CA ALA A 95 31.20 14.72 -2.44
C ALA A 95 29.84 14.43 -3.08
N VAL A 96 29.86 13.77 -4.25
CA VAL A 96 28.64 13.35 -4.96
C VAL A 96 28.43 11.86 -4.77
N GLN A 97 27.26 11.49 -4.29
CA GLN A 97 26.87 10.08 -4.18
C GLN A 97 26.19 9.65 -5.49
N ARG A 98 26.66 8.54 -6.05
CA ARG A 98 26.06 7.92 -7.25
C ARG A 98 25.71 6.46 -6.97
N PRO A 99 24.63 5.92 -7.58
CA PRO A 99 24.35 4.50 -7.51
C PRO A 99 25.53 3.69 -8.02
N CYS A 100 25.88 2.62 -7.33
CA CYS A 100 26.95 1.73 -7.74
C CYS A 100 26.60 1.06 -9.07
N SER A 101 27.43 1.23 -10.10
CA SER A 101 27.19 0.67 -11.44
C SER A 101 27.25 -0.86 -11.50
N GLN A 102 27.95 -1.51 -10.56
CA GLN A 102 28.04 -2.98 -10.54
C GLN A 102 26.80 -3.65 -9.96
N CYS A 103 26.15 -3.02 -9.00
CA CYS A 103 24.94 -3.57 -8.36
C CYS A 103 23.68 -2.72 -8.65
N ASN A 104 23.78 -1.69 -9.49
CA ASN A 104 22.68 -0.78 -9.81
C ASN A 104 21.97 -0.21 -8.57
N GLY A 105 22.74 0.15 -7.55
CA GLY A 105 22.21 0.72 -6.32
C GLY A 105 21.74 -0.30 -5.28
N THR A 106 21.82 -1.58 -5.56
CA THR A 106 21.25 -2.63 -4.72
C THR A 106 22.13 -3.06 -3.55
N GLY A 107 23.42 -2.78 -3.60
CA GLY A 107 24.40 -3.24 -2.61
C GLY A 107 24.78 -4.71 -2.72
N GLU A 108 24.05 -5.50 -3.50
CA GLU A 108 24.18 -6.94 -3.61
C GLU A 108 24.38 -7.38 -5.07
N LYS A 109 25.03 -8.52 -5.26
CA LYS A 109 25.25 -9.15 -6.55
C LYS A 109 24.70 -10.56 -6.53
N ILE A 110 23.85 -10.87 -7.52
CA ILE A 110 23.29 -12.20 -7.74
C ILE A 110 24.01 -12.82 -8.91
N ASP A 111 24.87 -13.82 -8.67
CA ASP A 111 25.61 -14.51 -9.73
C ASP A 111 24.69 -15.44 -10.55
N SER A 112 23.69 -16.05 -9.90
CA SER A 112 22.71 -16.93 -10.51
C SER A 112 21.30 -16.47 -10.21
N PRO A 113 20.64 -15.73 -11.11
CA PRO A 113 19.29 -15.22 -10.86
C PRO A 113 18.25 -16.36 -10.84
N CYS A 114 17.25 -16.22 -9.99
CA CYS A 114 16.10 -17.12 -9.97
C CYS A 114 15.36 -17.06 -11.31
N ARG A 115 15.09 -18.23 -11.90
CA ARG A 115 14.41 -18.31 -13.21
C ARG A 115 12.97 -17.79 -13.17
N THR A 116 12.27 -17.96 -12.07
CA THR A 116 10.86 -17.58 -11.91
C THR A 116 10.68 -16.07 -11.84
N CYS A 117 11.47 -15.37 -11.02
CA CYS A 117 11.37 -13.93 -10.84
C CYS A 117 12.48 -13.14 -11.58
N ARG A 118 13.38 -13.80 -12.31
CA ARG A 118 14.49 -13.19 -13.07
C ARG A 118 15.37 -12.27 -12.22
N GLY A 119 15.58 -12.64 -10.96
CA GLY A 119 16.40 -11.86 -10.03
C GLY A 119 15.66 -10.79 -9.23
N GLN A 120 14.39 -10.54 -9.49
CA GLN A 120 13.63 -9.49 -8.81
C GLN A 120 13.18 -9.87 -7.39
N GLY A 121 13.06 -11.16 -7.09
CA GLY A 121 12.56 -11.64 -5.80
C GLY A 121 11.05 -11.59 -5.65
N ILE A 122 10.33 -10.93 -6.57
CA ILE A 122 8.87 -10.76 -6.58
C ILE A 122 8.25 -11.28 -7.86
N VAL A 123 6.99 -11.71 -7.80
CA VAL A 123 6.21 -12.17 -8.94
C VAL A 123 4.79 -11.65 -8.85
N ARG A 124 4.19 -11.30 -9.97
CA ARG A 124 2.81 -10.83 -10.02
C ARG A 124 1.86 -12.00 -9.83
N LYS A 125 1.00 -11.94 -8.81
CA LYS A 125 -0.03 -12.94 -8.49
C LYS A 125 -1.37 -12.27 -8.27
N GLN A 126 -2.45 -13.03 -8.43
CA GLN A 126 -3.78 -12.63 -7.98
C GLN A 126 -4.04 -13.29 -6.62
N LYS A 127 -4.26 -12.49 -5.59
CA LYS A 127 -4.61 -12.99 -4.25
C LYS A 127 -6.09 -12.73 -3.98
N THR A 128 -6.79 -13.75 -3.52
CA THR A 128 -8.17 -13.61 -3.04
C THR A 128 -8.14 -13.36 -1.55
N LEU A 129 -8.73 -12.25 -1.13
CA LEU A 129 -8.79 -11.81 0.26
C LEU A 129 -10.25 -11.72 0.71
N SER A 130 -10.49 -12.09 1.96
CA SER A 130 -11.80 -11.95 2.60
C SER A 130 -11.79 -10.68 3.43
N VAL A 131 -12.65 -9.72 3.07
CA VAL A 131 -12.78 -8.42 3.73
C VAL A 131 -14.05 -8.41 4.54
N LYS A 132 -13.95 -8.24 5.85
CA LYS A 132 -15.10 -8.08 6.74
C LYS A 132 -15.49 -6.60 6.76
N ILE A 133 -16.69 -6.30 6.28
CA ILE A 133 -17.29 -4.98 6.29
C ILE A 133 -18.15 -4.87 7.55
N PRO A 134 -17.87 -3.93 8.46
CA PRO A 134 -18.71 -3.72 9.62
C PRO A 134 -20.07 -3.11 9.21
N ALA A 135 -21.09 -3.32 10.03
CA ALA A 135 -22.39 -2.70 9.84
C ALA A 135 -22.32 -1.18 10.01
N GLY A 136 -23.14 -0.45 9.26
CA GLY A 136 -23.22 1.01 9.33
C GLY A 136 -22.13 1.77 8.59
N VAL A 137 -21.42 1.13 7.65
CA VAL A 137 -20.38 1.80 6.86
C VAL A 137 -20.97 2.78 5.85
N ASP A 138 -20.20 3.81 5.54
CA ASP A 138 -20.52 4.84 4.56
C ASP A 138 -19.53 4.88 3.41
N THR A 139 -19.96 5.51 2.31
CA THR A 139 -19.07 5.82 1.20
C THR A 139 -17.89 6.66 1.68
N GLY A 140 -16.68 6.25 1.28
CA GLY A 140 -15.43 6.88 1.69
C GLY A 140 -14.77 6.25 2.91
N ASN A 141 -15.45 5.36 3.63
CA ASN A 141 -14.84 4.59 4.71
C ASN A 141 -13.73 3.69 4.17
N ARG A 142 -12.66 3.53 4.95
CA ARG A 142 -11.47 2.76 4.57
C ARG A 142 -11.20 1.65 5.55
N ILE A 143 -11.02 0.44 5.03
CA ILE A 143 -10.61 -0.74 5.79
C ILE A 143 -9.16 -1.02 5.46
N ARG A 144 -8.29 -1.07 6.46
CA ARG A 144 -6.88 -1.42 6.31
C ARG A 144 -6.68 -2.91 6.55
N LEU A 145 -6.08 -3.57 5.58
CA LEU A 145 -5.59 -4.94 5.70
C LEU A 145 -4.06 -4.89 5.76
N SER A 146 -3.52 -5.15 6.94
CA SER A 146 -2.07 -5.07 7.18
C SER A 146 -1.32 -6.15 6.42
N SER A 147 -0.17 -5.79 5.84
CA SER A 147 0.72 -6.68 5.07
C SER A 147 0.09 -7.29 3.81
N GLU A 148 -1.03 -6.76 3.33
CA GLU A 148 -1.70 -7.21 2.10
C GLU A 148 -1.44 -6.29 0.88
N GLY A 149 -0.54 -5.32 1.02
CA GLY A 149 -0.02 -4.51 -0.10
C GLY A 149 0.98 -5.26 -0.97
N GLU A 150 1.76 -4.52 -1.74
CA GLU A 150 2.86 -5.05 -2.55
C GLU A 150 3.92 -5.71 -1.65
N ALA A 151 4.55 -6.77 -2.14
CA ALA A 151 5.70 -7.35 -1.45
C ALA A 151 6.89 -6.40 -1.48
N GLY A 152 7.61 -6.34 -0.38
CA GLY A 152 8.87 -5.62 -0.30
C GLY A 152 9.95 -6.28 -1.16
N LEU A 153 10.86 -5.48 -1.65
CA LEU A 153 12.00 -5.97 -2.41
C LEU A 153 12.96 -6.73 -1.50
N ARG A 154 13.48 -7.86 -2.00
CA ARG A 154 14.53 -8.66 -1.32
C ARG A 154 14.18 -9.08 0.10
N GLY A 155 12.96 -9.55 0.31
CA GLY A 155 12.50 -9.98 1.61
C GLY A 155 12.16 -8.82 2.56
N GLY A 156 12.04 -7.60 2.05
CA GLY A 156 11.49 -6.46 2.79
C GLY A 156 10.03 -6.70 3.20
N PRO A 157 9.54 -5.98 4.22
CA PRO A 157 8.15 -6.12 4.65
C PRO A 157 7.19 -5.67 3.56
N SER A 158 6.04 -6.33 3.45
CA SER A 158 4.97 -5.93 2.54
C SER A 158 4.33 -4.62 2.98
N GLY A 159 3.76 -3.88 2.03
CA GLY A 159 2.88 -2.75 2.31
C GLY A 159 1.52 -3.21 2.83
N ASP A 160 0.60 -2.28 2.97
CA ASP A 160 -0.77 -2.52 3.41
C ASP A 160 -1.76 -2.36 2.24
N LEU A 161 -2.93 -2.97 2.36
CA LEU A 161 -4.01 -2.78 1.41
C LEU A 161 -5.11 -1.94 2.08
N TYR A 162 -5.46 -0.83 1.45
CA TYR A 162 -6.57 0.03 1.84
C TYR A 162 -7.76 -0.24 0.93
N VAL A 163 -8.81 -0.82 1.49
CA VAL A 163 -10.09 -1.03 0.79
C VAL A 163 -10.97 0.18 1.07
N GLN A 164 -11.26 0.97 0.04
CA GLN A 164 -12.17 2.10 0.11
C GLN A 164 -13.56 1.64 -0.29
N ILE A 165 -14.54 1.94 0.56
CA ILE A 165 -15.93 1.53 0.36
C ILE A 165 -16.67 2.59 -0.44
N HIS A 166 -17.44 2.14 -1.44
CA HIS A 166 -18.42 2.92 -2.17
C HIS A 166 -19.77 2.21 -2.09
N VAL A 167 -20.72 2.85 -1.43
CA VAL A 167 -22.11 2.34 -1.38
C VAL A 167 -22.80 2.79 -2.67
N LYS A 168 -23.33 1.83 -3.41
CA LYS A 168 -24.10 2.10 -4.64
C LYS A 168 -25.39 2.81 -4.31
N ASP A 169 -25.81 3.70 -5.21
CA ASP A 169 -27.12 4.32 -5.14
C ASP A 169 -28.20 3.25 -5.23
N HIS A 170 -29.18 3.34 -4.34
CA HIS A 170 -30.33 2.44 -4.36
C HIS A 170 -31.44 3.02 -5.24
N GLN A 171 -32.18 2.15 -5.95
CA GLN A 171 -33.21 2.60 -6.91
C GLN A 171 -34.36 3.36 -6.24
N ILE A 172 -34.66 3.06 -4.99
CA ILE A 172 -35.83 3.61 -4.27
C ILE A 172 -35.39 4.46 -3.10
N PHE A 173 -34.34 4.07 -2.40
CA PHE A 173 -33.90 4.72 -1.16
C PHE A 173 -32.74 5.67 -1.40
N GLN A 174 -32.86 6.87 -0.89
CA GLN A 174 -31.78 7.84 -0.76
C GLN A 174 -31.34 7.86 0.71
N ARG A 175 -30.03 7.74 0.94
CA ARG A 175 -29.47 7.73 2.29
C ARG A 175 -28.78 9.05 2.57
N GLU A 176 -29.19 9.68 3.67
CA GLU A 176 -28.50 10.84 4.25
C GLU A 176 -28.07 10.52 5.69
N GLY A 177 -26.79 10.20 5.87
CA GLY A 177 -26.28 9.78 7.16
C GLY A 177 -26.92 8.46 7.63
N ASN A 178 -27.72 8.53 8.68
CA ASN A 178 -28.43 7.37 9.25
C ASN A 178 -29.88 7.24 8.79
N ASP A 179 -30.39 8.21 8.05
CA ASP A 179 -31.77 8.26 7.62
C ASP A 179 -31.92 7.77 6.18
N LEU A 180 -33.05 7.13 5.90
CA LEU A 180 -33.43 6.66 4.57
C LEU A 180 -34.68 7.39 4.10
N TYR A 181 -34.62 7.96 2.93
CA TYR A 181 -35.72 8.64 2.27
C TYR A 181 -36.16 7.83 1.06
N CYS A 182 -37.47 7.78 0.82
CA CYS A 182 -38.02 7.21 -0.40
C CYS A 182 -39.23 8.01 -0.88
N GLU A 183 -39.37 8.11 -2.18
CA GLU A 183 -40.53 8.68 -2.82
C GLU A 183 -41.40 7.56 -3.40
N VAL A 184 -42.62 7.42 -2.89
CA VAL A 184 -43.56 6.41 -3.35
C VAL A 184 -44.71 7.14 -4.07
N PRO A 185 -44.89 6.96 -5.39
CA PRO A 185 -46.01 7.52 -6.10
C PRO A 185 -47.31 6.80 -5.67
N ILE A 186 -48.23 7.52 -5.09
CA ILE A 186 -49.55 7.04 -4.72
C ILE A 186 -50.61 7.80 -5.49
N ASP A 187 -51.67 7.11 -5.94
CA ASP A 187 -52.80 7.78 -6.58
C ASP A 187 -53.69 8.49 -5.56
N PHE A 188 -54.54 9.40 -6.03
CA PHE A 188 -55.43 10.17 -5.21
C PHE A 188 -56.44 9.30 -4.43
N ALA A 189 -56.89 8.20 -5.02
CA ALA A 189 -57.83 7.28 -4.38
C ALA A 189 -57.18 6.57 -3.19
N THR A 190 -55.97 6.07 -3.37
CA THR A 190 -55.16 5.44 -2.28
C THR A 190 -54.83 6.45 -1.17
N ALA A 191 -54.55 7.70 -1.53
CA ALA A 191 -54.25 8.74 -0.54
C ALA A 191 -55.47 9.13 0.34
N THR A 192 -56.68 8.97 -0.19
CA THR A 192 -57.91 9.38 0.48
C THR A 192 -58.65 8.25 1.19
N LEU A 193 -58.54 7.04 0.68
CA LEU A 193 -59.29 5.87 1.18
C LEU A 193 -58.43 4.89 2.01
N GLY A 194 -57.10 5.04 1.98
CA GLY A 194 -56.15 4.17 2.70
C GLY A 194 -55.69 2.99 1.87
#